data_9ded9098323c967aca64bcc952117dd3
#
_entry.id   9ded9098323c967aca64bcc952117dd3
#
_cell.length_a   1.000
_cell.length_b   1.000
_cell.length_c   1.000
_cell.angle_alpha   90.00
_cell.angle_beta   90.00
_cell.angle_gamma   90.00
#
_symmetry.space_group_name_H-M   'P 1'
#
loop_
_entity.id
_entity.type
_entity.pdbx_description
1 polymer ?
#
loop_
_entity_poly.entity_id
_entity_poly.type
_entity_poly.pdbx_seq_one_letter_code
_entity_poly.pdbx_strand_id
1 'polypeptide(L)'
;MSPKFKRLSIIAVIAALVGIAAMLVLGALRENIVFFYTPTEITTSGVKVGQALRLGGLVKDGSVVIDGLQSVFTVTDGTTEISVRYDNALPSLFREGQGVVAEGSLANGQFIATNVLAKHDENYMPAEVAEKLKDTGVWKGSKID
;
A
#
# COMPACT_ATOMS: atom_id res chain seq x y z
N MET A 1 -6.12 21.60 52.11
CA MET A 1 -5.09 21.54 51.06
C MET A 1 -4.49 22.91 50.83
N SER A 2 -3.18 23.03 50.95
CA SER A 2 -2.53 24.31 50.69
C SER A 2 -2.64 24.72 49.22
N PRO A 3 -2.68 26.02 48.89
CA PRO A 3 -2.84 26.47 47.50
C PRO A 3 -1.75 25.98 46.55
N LYS A 4 -0.59 25.62 47.10
CA LYS A 4 0.52 25.03 46.34
C LYS A 4 0.19 23.62 45.83
N PHE A 5 -0.44 22.80 46.66
CA PHE A 5 -0.85 21.44 46.26
C PHE A 5 -1.97 21.45 45.22
N LYS A 6 -2.92 22.39 45.30
CA LYS A 6 -3.96 22.53 44.25
C LYS A 6 -3.36 22.87 42.88
N ARG A 7 -2.39 23.80 42.85
CA ARG A 7 -1.69 24.15 41.60
C ARG A 7 -0.90 23.00 41.05
N LEU A 8 -0.19 22.26 41.90
CA LEU A 8 0.59 21.10 41.49
C LEU A 8 -0.32 19.98 40.94
N SER A 9 -1.46 19.71 41.58
CA SER A 9 -2.44 18.74 41.10
C SER A 9 -3.03 19.12 39.76
N ILE A 10 -3.34 20.37 39.52
CA ILE A 10 -3.86 20.88 38.23
C ILE A 10 -2.80 20.67 37.12
N ILE A 11 -1.55 21.02 37.40
CA ILE A 11 -0.45 20.84 36.45
C ILE A 11 -0.26 19.33 36.12
N ALA A 12 -0.31 18.46 37.14
CA ALA A 12 -0.20 17.03 36.96
C ALA A 12 -1.33 16.45 36.11
N VAL A 13 -2.57 16.89 36.32
CA VAL A 13 -3.73 16.49 35.52
C VAL A 13 -3.60 16.95 34.06
N ILE A 14 -3.19 18.21 33.85
CA ILE A 14 -2.97 18.74 32.50
C ILE A 14 -1.85 17.94 31.78
N ALA A 15 -0.75 17.68 32.46
CA ALA A 15 0.36 16.89 31.90
C ALA A 15 -0.07 15.47 31.54
N ALA A 16 -0.89 14.83 32.38
CA ALA A 16 -1.44 13.51 32.11
C ALA A 16 -2.38 13.52 30.87
N LEU A 17 -3.26 14.52 30.77
CA LEU A 17 -4.16 14.65 29.62
C LEU A 17 -3.39 14.90 28.30
N VAL A 18 -2.37 15.74 28.34
CA VAL A 18 -1.50 16.00 27.18
C VAL A 18 -0.74 14.72 26.79
N GLY A 19 -0.24 13.96 27.76
CA GLY A 19 0.43 12.69 27.52
C GLY A 19 -0.49 11.66 26.86
N ILE A 20 -1.72 11.52 27.35
CA ILE A 20 -2.73 10.63 26.76
C ILE A 20 -3.08 11.08 25.33
N ALA A 21 -3.32 12.36 25.12
CA ALA A 21 -3.62 12.90 23.80
C ALA A 21 -2.47 12.65 22.80
N ALA A 22 -1.23 12.88 23.23
CA ALA A 22 -0.05 12.60 22.41
C ALA A 22 0.07 11.12 22.05
N MET A 23 -0.20 10.22 23.01
CA MET A 23 -0.18 8.79 22.79
C MET A 23 -1.24 8.32 21.79
N LEU A 24 -2.45 8.89 21.87
CA LEU A 24 -3.53 8.60 20.93
C LEU A 24 -3.21 9.11 19.52
N VAL A 25 -2.67 10.32 19.39
CA VAL A 25 -2.27 10.91 18.10
C VAL A 25 -1.14 10.08 17.47
N LEU A 26 -0.12 9.72 18.23
CA LEU A 26 0.98 8.88 17.75
C LEU A 26 0.51 7.48 17.34
N GLY A 27 -0.45 6.92 18.08
CA GLY A 27 -1.09 5.64 17.71
C GLY A 27 -1.81 5.73 16.38
N ALA A 28 -2.68 6.74 16.22
CA ALA A 28 -3.43 6.95 14.99
C ALA A 28 -2.54 7.25 13.76
N LEU A 29 -1.42 7.94 13.96
CA LEU A 29 -0.46 8.20 12.88
C LEU A 29 0.28 6.95 12.43
N ARG A 30 0.57 6.02 13.35
CA ARG A 30 1.25 4.76 13.00
C ARG A 30 0.40 3.85 12.12
N GLU A 31 -0.90 3.85 12.29
CA GLU A 31 -1.83 3.04 11.50
C GLU A 31 -2.00 3.55 10.06
N ASN A 32 -1.66 4.81 9.79
CA ASN A 32 -1.82 5.45 8.48
C ASN A 32 -0.55 5.44 7.61
N ILE A 33 0.57 4.91 8.08
CA ILE A 33 1.77 4.76 7.24
C ILE A 33 1.63 3.50 6.41
N VAL A 34 1.14 3.65 5.19
CA VAL A 34 1.04 2.56 4.22
C VAL A 34 2.32 2.56 3.39
N PHE A 35 3.18 1.58 3.64
CA PHE A 35 4.42 1.41 2.89
C PHE A 35 4.14 0.86 1.48
N PHE A 36 4.94 1.33 0.53
CA PHE A 36 4.91 0.86 -0.84
C PHE A 36 5.93 -0.28 -1.03
N TYR A 37 5.47 -1.38 -1.64
CA TYR A 37 6.30 -2.55 -1.93
C TYR A 37 6.10 -3.03 -3.36
N THR A 38 7.17 -3.54 -3.95
CA THR A 38 7.11 -4.35 -5.18
C THR A 38 6.89 -5.82 -4.81
N PRO A 39 6.46 -6.68 -5.75
CA PRO A 39 6.34 -8.12 -5.51
C PRO A 39 7.61 -8.75 -4.91
N THR A 40 8.78 -8.42 -5.42
CA THR A 40 10.06 -8.93 -4.89
C THR A 40 10.30 -8.47 -3.46
N GLU A 41 10.03 -7.20 -3.14
CA GLU A 41 10.21 -6.68 -1.79
C GLU A 41 9.27 -7.33 -0.78
N ILE A 42 8.04 -7.64 -1.15
CA ILE A 42 7.10 -8.34 -0.27
C ILE A 42 7.65 -9.72 0.12
N THR A 43 8.24 -10.43 -0.83
CA THR A 43 8.79 -11.77 -0.57
C THR A 43 10.10 -11.75 0.20
N THR A 44 10.91 -10.71 0.05
CA THR A 44 12.24 -10.60 0.69
C THR A 44 12.21 -9.88 2.03
N SER A 45 11.29 -8.92 2.22
CA SER A 45 11.26 -8.08 3.43
C SER A 45 10.51 -8.69 4.62
N GLY A 46 9.94 -9.89 4.48
CA GLY A 46 9.24 -10.56 5.56
C GLY A 46 7.99 -9.82 6.04
N VAL A 47 7.24 -9.23 5.11
CA VAL A 47 5.99 -8.52 5.39
C VAL A 47 5.04 -9.44 6.17
N LYS A 48 4.47 -8.93 7.25
CA LYS A 48 3.54 -9.70 8.09
C LYS A 48 2.19 -9.85 7.42
N VAL A 49 1.59 -11.02 7.58
CA VAL A 49 0.20 -11.27 7.17
C VAL A 49 -0.73 -10.28 7.87
N GLY A 50 -1.64 -9.66 7.11
CA GLY A 50 -2.58 -8.67 7.61
C GLY A 50 -2.03 -7.24 7.74
N GLN A 51 -0.75 -7.01 7.47
CA GLN A 51 -0.19 -5.65 7.45
C GLN A 51 -0.70 -4.90 6.22
N ALA A 52 -1.26 -3.72 6.43
CA ALA A 52 -1.68 -2.84 5.35
C ALA A 52 -0.47 -2.30 4.58
N LEU A 53 -0.49 -2.46 3.26
CA LEU A 53 0.57 -1.99 2.37
C LEU A 53 0.02 -1.66 0.97
N ARG A 54 0.84 -1.00 0.18
CA ARG A 54 0.59 -0.77 -1.25
C ARG A 54 1.50 -1.66 -2.07
N LEU A 55 0.88 -2.52 -2.88
CA LEU A 55 1.58 -3.34 -3.85
C LEU A 55 1.56 -2.62 -5.21
N GLY A 56 2.73 -2.33 -5.74
CA GLY A 56 2.86 -1.73 -7.07
C GLY A 56 3.65 -2.60 -8.02
N GLY A 57 3.25 -2.60 -9.27
CA GLY A 57 3.90 -3.34 -10.35
C GLY A 57 3.11 -3.27 -11.63
N LEU A 58 3.38 -4.19 -12.54
CA LEU A 58 2.66 -4.35 -13.79
C LEU A 58 1.65 -5.49 -13.68
N VAL A 59 0.47 -5.32 -14.26
CA VAL A 59 -0.48 -6.41 -14.42
C VAL A 59 0.04 -7.37 -15.48
N LYS A 60 0.24 -8.63 -15.10
CA LYS A 60 0.72 -9.66 -16.03
C LYS A 60 -0.32 -9.93 -17.10
N ASP A 61 0.13 -10.00 -18.38
CA ASP A 61 -0.73 -10.32 -19.51
C ASP A 61 -1.33 -11.73 -19.38
N GLY A 62 -2.62 -11.85 -19.68
CA GLY A 62 -3.35 -13.12 -19.60
C GLY A 62 -3.66 -13.59 -18.18
N SER A 63 -3.42 -12.78 -17.16
CA SER A 63 -3.63 -13.15 -15.76
C SER A 63 -4.96 -12.70 -15.17
N VAL A 64 -5.69 -11.82 -15.85
CA VAL A 64 -6.93 -11.24 -15.34
C VAL A 64 -8.10 -12.19 -15.52
N VAL A 65 -8.69 -12.59 -14.42
CA VAL A 65 -9.92 -13.38 -14.36
C VAL A 65 -10.98 -12.59 -13.60
N ILE A 66 -12.12 -12.37 -14.22
CA ILE A 66 -13.25 -11.64 -13.64
C ILE A 66 -14.41 -12.61 -13.48
N ASP A 67 -14.91 -12.74 -12.25
CA ASP A 67 -16.09 -13.51 -11.91
C ASP A 67 -17.07 -12.63 -11.12
N GLY A 68 -18.04 -12.07 -11.81
CA GLY A 68 -18.96 -11.10 -11.24
C GLY A 68 -18.28 -9.83 -10.76
N LEU A 69 -18.30 -9.57 -9.46
CA LEU A 69 -17.59 -8.43 -8.83
C LEU A 69 -16.18 -8.80 -8.37
N GLN A 70 -15.86 -10.11 -8.29
CA GLN A 70 -14.56 -10.58 -7.90
C GLN A 70 -13.60 -10.60 -9.09
N SER A 71 -12.44 -10.04 -8.90
CA SER A 71 -11.38 -10.06 -9.89
C SER A 71 -10.11 -10.62 -9.28
N VAL A 72 -9.43 -11.47 -10.02
CA VAL A 72 -8.11 -12.00 -9.67
C VAL A 72 -7.17 -11.68 -10.81
N PHE A 73 -6.01 -11.13 -10.49
CA PHE A 73 -4.97 -10.82 -11.45
C PHE A 73 -3.60 -10.95 -10.79
N THR A 74 -2.57 -11.01 -11.59
CA THR A 74 -1.19 -11.13 -11.11
C THR A 74 -0.46 -9.82 -11.32
N VAL A 75 0.19 -9.34 -10.27
CA VAL A 75 1.10 -8.19 -10.33
C VAL A 75 2.52 -8.69 -10.31
N THR A 76 3.33 -8.18 -11.23
CA THR A 76 4.73 -8.54 -11.39
C THR A 76 5.63 -7.31 -11.42
N ASP A 77 6.86 -7.46 -10.96
CA ASP A 77 7.96 -6.51 -11.16
C ASP A 77 9.01 -7.06 -12.16
N GLY A 78 8.65 -8.13 -12.88
CA GLY A 78 9.50 -8.83 -13.81
C GLY A 78 10.37 -9.93 -13.20
N THR A 79 10.50 -9.97 -11.88
CA THR A 79 11.26 -10.99 -11.15
C THR A 79 10.33 -11.88 -10.33
N THR A 80 9.41 -11.27 -9.63
CA THR A 80 8.46 -11.95 -8.73
C THR A 80 7.03 -11.62 -9.14
N GLU A 81 6.14 -12.55 -8.87
CA GLU A 81 4.73 -12.44 -9.18
C GLU A 81 3.90 -12.64 -7.91
N ILE A 82 2.89 -11.80 -7.71
CA ILE A 82 1.93 -11.93 -6.61
C ILE A 82 0.52 -11.92 -7.17
N SER A 83 -0.27 -12.93 -6.79
CA SER A 83 -1.69 -12.97 -7.10
C SER A 83 -2.45 -11.98 -6.23
N VAL A 84 -3.26 -11.14 -6.86
CA VAL A 84 -4.10 -10.14 -6.22
C VAL A 84 -5.55 -10.50 -6.40
N ARG A 85 -6.29 -10.50 -5.32
CA ARG A 85 -7.74 -10.65 -5.31
C ARG A 85 -8.38 -9.31 -4.95
N TYR A 86 -9.38 -8.93 -5.71
CA TYR A 86 -10.15 -7.71 -5.52
C TYR A 86 -11.64 -8.01 -5.65
N ASP A 87 -12.40 -7.74 -4.59
CA ASP A 87 -13.81 -8.10 -4.48
C ASP A 87 -14.76 -6.93 -4.85
N ASN A 88 -14.31 -6.03 -5.72
CA ASN A 88 -15.07 -4.92 -6.25
C ASN A 88 -14.84 -4.76 -7.75
N ALA A 89 -15.62 -3.90 -8.39
CA ALA A 89 -15.44 -3.57 -9.80
C ALA A 89 -14.06 -2.94 -10.04
N LEU A 90 -13.32 -3.48 -11.00
CA LEU A 90 -12.06 -2.90 -11.44
C LEU A 90 -12.27 -1.50 -12.02
N PRO A 91 -11.30 -0.59 -11.86
CA PRO A 91 -11.35 0.72 -12.52
C PRO A 91 -11.54 0.56 -14.04
N SER A 92 -12.28 1.47 -14.66
CA SER A 92 -12.55 1.45 -16.11
C SER A 92 -11.29 1.51 -16.97
N LEU A 93 -10.20 2.00 -16.39
CA LEU A 93 -8.89 2.15 -17.06
C LEU A 93 -7.93 0.98 -16.77
N PHE A 94 -8.36 0.00 -15.99
CA PHE A 94 -7.56 -1.17 -15.68
C PHE A 94 -7.33 -2.01 -16.96
N ARG A 95 -6.08 -2.29 -17.26
CA ARG A 95 -5.64 -3.10 -18.41
C ARG A 95 -4.49 -4.02 -18.02
N GLU A 96 -4.37 -5.13 -18.72
CA GLU A 96 -3.17 -5.97 -18.65
C GLU A 96 -1.95 -5.24 -19.22
N GLY A 97 -0.76 -5.52 -18.68
CA GLY A 97 0.48 -4.83 -19.04
C GLY A 97 0.63 -3.41 -18.48
N GLN A 98 -0.37 -2.91 -17.79
CA GLN A 98 -0.38 -1.56 -17.23
C GLN A 98 0.14 -1.52 -15.80
N GLY A 99 0.73 -0.37 -15.41
CA GLY A 99 1.11 -0.08 -14.05
C GLY A 99 -0.12 0.04 -13.14
N VAL A 100 -0.11 -0.67 -12.02
CA VAL A 100 -1.17 -0.71 -11.03
C VAL A 100 -0.61 -0.54 -9.63
N VAL A 101 -1.38 0.10 -8.77
CA VAL A 101 -1.14 0.14 -7.33
C VAL A 101 -2.36 -0.44 -6.64
N ALA A 102 -2.19 -1.53 -5.93
CA ALA A 102 -3.22 -2.15 -5.11
C ALA A 102 -2.96 -1.86 -3.63
N GLU A 103 -3.95 -1.37 -2.93
CA GLU A 103 -3.92 -1.17 -1.48
C GLU A 103 -4.61 -2.35 -0.81
N GLY A 104 -3.99 -2.92 0.20
CA GLY A 104 -4.54 -4.07 0.90
C GLY A 104 -3.54 -4.74 1.83
N SER A 105 -3.68 -6.04 2.00
CA SER A 105 -2.81 -6.83 2.86
C SER A 105 -2.59 -8.25 2.31
N LEU A 106 -1.50 -8.89 2.76
CA LEU A 106 -1.26 -10.29 2.46
C LEU A 106 -2.10 -11.21 3.35
N ALA A 107 -2.76 -12.18 2.74
CA ALA A 107 -3.46 -13.25 3.42
C ALA A 107 -3.30 -14.56 2.64
N ASN A 108 -2.88 -15.63 3.32
CA ASN A 108 -2.76 -16.98 2.74
C ASN A 108 -1.95 -17.05 1.43
N GLY A 109 -0.87 -16.26 1.33
CA GLY A 109 -0.03 -16.22 0.12
C GLY A 109 -0.61 -15.45 -1.06
N GLN A 110 -1.75 -14.81 -0.89
CA GLN A 110 -2.41 -13.95 -1.87
C GLN A 110 -2.55 -12.53 -1.31
N PHE A 111 -2.47 -11.54 -2.17
CA PHE A 111 -2.71 -10.16 -1.80
C PHE A 111 -4.20 -9.84 -1.92
N ILE A 112 -4.83 -9.47 -0.80
CA ILE A 112 -6.24 -9.08 -0.77
C ILE A 112 -6.31 -7.56 -0.88
N ALA A 113 -6.70 -7.07 -2.04
CA ALA A 113 -6.82 -5.65 -2.31
C ALA A 113 -8.15 -5.10 -1.78
N THR A 114 -8.09 -3.97 -1.10
CA THR A 114 -9.26 -3.16 -0.70
C THR A 114 -9.51 -2.04 -1.69
N ASN A 115 -8.47 -1.61 -2.41
CA ASN A 115 -8.55 -0.60 -3.44
C ASN A 115 -7.53 -0.89 -4.55
N VAL A 116 -7.90 -0.59 -5.79
CA VAL A 116 -7.03 -0.74 -6.96
C VAL A 116 -7.02 0.56 -7.75
N LEU A 117 -5.84 1.09 -7.98
CA LEU A 117 -5.61 2.33 -8.71
C LEU A 117 -4.88 1.99 -10.01
N ALA A 118 -5.56 2.21 -11.13
CA ALA A 118 -4.96 2.19 -12.46
C ALA A 118 -4.97 3.61 -13.00
N LYS A 119 -3.84 4.11 -13.50
CA LYS A 119 -3.77 5.48 -14.00
C LYS A 119 -4.04 5.56 -15.50
N HIS A 120 -4.48 6.74 -15.91
CA HIS A 120 -4.98 7.04 -17.26
C HIS A 120 -3.94 6.92 -18.37
N ASP A 121 -2.67 6.88 -18.04
CA ASP A 121 -1.56 6.86 -18.97
C ASP A 121 -0.94 5.48 -19.03
N GLU A 122 -1.00 4.80 -20.15
CA GLU A 122 -0.36 3.50 -20.36
C GLU A 122 1.15 3.54 -20.08
N ASN A 123 1.72 4.74 -20.11
CA ASN A 123 3.12 5.01 -19.79
C ASN A 123 3.34 5.60 -18.38
N TYR A 124 2.26 5.85 -17.62
CA TYR A 124 2.42 6.43 -16.30
C TYR A 124 2.68 5.35 -15.24
N MET A 125 3.86 5.45 -14.69
CA MET A 125 4.23 4.68 -13.50
C MET A 125 4.59 5.64 -12.37
N PRO A 126 4.10 5.43 -11.13
CA PRO A 126 4.59 6.20 -9.99
C PRO A 126 6.12 6.20 -9.94
N ALA A 127 6.73 7.34 -9.62
CA ALA A 127 8.18 7.51 -9.69
C ALA A 127 8.93 6.45 -8.87
N GLU A 128 8.38 6.09 -7.70
CA GLU A 128 8.95 5.07 -6.81
C GLU A 128 8.96 3.67 -7.45
N VAL A 129 7.93 3.32 -8.22
CA VAL A 129 7.85 2.03 -8.93
C VAL A 129 8.73 2.04 -10.17
N ALA A 130 8.71 3.14 -10.91
CA ALA A 130 9.51 3.30 -12.12
C ALA A 130 11.01 3.17 -11.82
N GLU A 131 11.49 3.76 -10.73
CA GLU A 131 12.88 3.67 -10.30
C GLU A 131 13.26 2.23 -9.98
N LYS A 132 12.45 1.54 -9.19
CA LYS A 132 12.68 0.13 -8.83
C LYS A 132 12.61 -0.82 -10.02
N LEU A 133 11.72 -0.58 -10.98
CA LEU A 133 11.59 -1.40 -12.19
C LEU A 133 12.67 -1.11 -13.23
N LYS A 134 13.25 0.09 -13.24
CA LYS A 134 14.43 0.40 -14.03
C LYS A 134 15.66 -0.38 -13.57
N ASP A 135 15.84 -0.51 -12.27
CA ASP A 135 16.93 -1.28 -11.67
C ASP A 135 16.87 -2.77 -12.01
N THR A 136 15.65 -3.30 -12.21
CA THR A 136 15.43 -4.69 -12.64
C THR A 136 15.46 -4.87 -14.16
N GLY A 137 15.56 -3.79 -14.95
CA GLY A 137 15.63 -3.82 -16.41
C GLY A 137 14.32 -4.17 -17.13
N VAL A 138 13.22 -4.28 -16.40
CA VAL A 138 11.91 -4.69 -16.93
C VAL A 138 11.19 -3.54 -17.63
N TRP A 139 11.43 -2.32 -17.17
CA TRP A 139 10.77 -1.14 -17.73
C TRP A 139 11.79 -0.14 -18.26
N LYS A 140 11.78 0.09 -19.57
CA LYS A 140 12.72 0.97 -20.27
C LYS A 140 12.27 2.43 -20.35
N GLY A 141 11.10 2.77 -19.81
CA GLY A 141 10.51 4.10 -19.93
C GLY A 141 9.96 4.35 -21.34
N SER A 142 8.95 5.19 -21.46
CA SER A 142 8.55 5.75 -22.75
C SER A 142 9.66 6.69 -23.22
N LYS A 143 10.17 6.50 -24.43
CA LYS A 143 10.95 7.54 -25.11
C LYS A 143 10.00 8.69 -25.35
N ILE A 144 10.24 9.80 -24.68
CA ILE A 144 9.64 11.08 -25.06
C ILE A 144 10.43 11.54 -26.29
N ASP A 145 9.83 11.39 -27.46
CA ASP A 145 10.25 12.10 -28.67
C ASP A 145 9.65 13.50 -28.64
#